data_045a528a12df2dec34c7d6040d775d7f
#
_entry.id   045a528a12df2dec34c7d6040d775d7f
#
_cell.length_a   1.000
_cell.length_b   1.000
_cell.length_c   1.000
_cell.angle_alpha   90.00
_cell.angle_beta   90.00
_cell.angle_gamma   90.00
#
_symmetry.space_group_name_H-M   'P 1'
#
loop_
_entity.id
_entity.type
_entity.pdbx_description
1 polymer ?
#
loop_
_entity_poly.entity_id
_entity_poly.type
_entity_poly.pdbx_seq_one_letter_code
_entity_poly.pdbx_strand_id
1 'polypeptide(L)'
;MNARTPRRLGFGALVGITLALASATQAQEGAARLDTTEPIEIVADALEVNQEQKLAIFTGNVAATQGQILLNADRVVVHYAAGGGDGIQAISTIDAEGNVFFSTNFETAQGDAGLYDVENGMIMLTGDVVLTRGDNVLRGTRLVLNLLDGTSRVDGGAAEDGGRVRGVFAPNNRAN
;
A
#
# COMPACT_ATOMS: atom_id res chain seq x y z
N MET A 1 72.51 52.33 17.43
CA MET A 1 72.62 52.70 18.87
C MET A 1 71.39 52.15 19.56
N ASN A 2 71.63 51.24 20.55
CA ASN A 2 70.73 50.78 21.60
C ASN A 2 69.49 49.99 21.20
N ALA A 3 69.48 48.71 21.26
CA ALA A 3 69.48 47.79 22.41
C ALA A 3 68.17 47.89 23.24
N ARG A 4 67.37 46.88 23.25
CA ARG A 4 67.08 45.96 24.42
C ARG A 4 65.85 45.08 24.16
N THR A 5 66.11 43.79 24.11
CA THR A 5 65.24 42.68 24.52
C THR A 5 64.89 42.78 26.03
N PRO A 6 64.11 41.85 26.59
CA PRO A 6 63.01 40.88 26.22
C PRO A 6 61.84 40.98 27.19
N ARG A 7 60.73 40.27 26.96
CA ARG A 7 60.00 39.59 28.05
C ARG A 7 59.06 38.50 27.59
N ARG A 8 59.32 37.36 28.15
CA ARG A 8 58.55 36.11 28.08
C ARG A 8 57.21 36.21 28.80
N LEU A 9 56.44 35.22 28.57
CA LEU A 9 55.38 34.53 29.31
C LEU A 9 53.99 34.70 28.75
N GLY A 10 53.43 33.57 28.45
CA GLY A 10 52.09 33.18 28.68
C GLY A 10 51.65 31.96 27.88
N PHE A 11 51.97 30.80 28.36
CA PHE A 11 51.36 29.55 27.93
C PHE A 11 49.90 29.58 28.31
N GLY A 12 48.99 29.44 27.33
CA GLY A 12 47.57 29.24 27.54
C GLY A 12 47.08 28.24 26.54
N ALA A 13 47.18 26.97 26.87
CA ALA A 13 46.61 25.88 26.11
C ALA A 13 45.09 25.91 26.30
N LEU A 14 44.38 26.39 25.28
CA LEU A 14 42.91 26.26 25.19
C LEU A 14 42.61 24.93 24.50
N VAL A 15 42.33 23.90 25.32
CA VAL A 15 41.78 22.63 24.87
C VAL A 15 40.32 22.90 24.43
N GLY A 16 40.13 23.04 23.14
CA GLY A 16 38.79 23.08 22.54
C GLY A 16 38.21 21.67 22.50
N ILE A 17 37.29 21.38 23.40
CA ILE A 17 36.47 20.19 23.34
C ILE A 17 35.45 20.43 22.22
N THR A 18 35.69 19.87 21.04
CA THR A 18 34.69 19.77 19.97
C THR A 18 33.73 18.66 20.32
N LEU A 19 32.57 19.07 20.85
CA LEU A 19 31.43 18.18 21.05
C LEU A 19 30.84 17.82 19.66
N ALA A 20 31.22 16.65 19.14
CA ALA A 20 30.64 16.10 17.93
C ALA A 20 29.18 15.68 18.25
N LEU A 21 28.22 16.52 17.88
CA LEU A 21 26.82 16.12 17.83
C LEU A 21 26.66 15.06 16.72
N ALA A 22 26.64 13.81 17.11
CA ALA A 22 26.20 12.73 16.23
C ALA A 22 24.69 12.91 16.00
N SER A 23 24.33 13.49 14.85
CA SER A 23 22.95 13.52 14.37
C SER A 23 22.54 12.07 14.08
N ALA A 24 21.79 11.45 14.99
CA ALA A 24 21.08 10.21 14.71
C ALA A 24 20.04 10.51 13.63
N THR A 25 20.36 10.16 12.41
CA THR A 25 19.38 10.09 11.31
C THR A 25 18.44 8.95 11.69
N GLN A 26 17.29 9.30 12.24
CA GLN A 26 16.15 8.37 12.32
C GLN A 26 15.71 8.09 10.90
N ALA A 27 16.03 6.90 10.40
CA ALA A 27 15.39 6.39 9.21
C ALA A 27 13.89 6.28 9.56
N GLN A 28 13.09 7.21 9.06
CA GLN A 28 11.65 7.03 8.97
C GLN A 28 11.46 5.82 8.05
N GLU A 29 11.01 4.70 8.63
CA GLU A 29 10.40 3.62 7.87
C GLU A 29 9.17 4.24 7.21
N GLY A 30 9.37 4.79 6.00
CA GLY A 30 8.29 5.28 5.15
C GLY A 30 7.35 4.10 4.90
N ALA A 31 6.06 4.31 5.08
CA ALA A 31 5.04 3.38 4.62
C ALA A 31 5.43 2.96 3.21
N ALA A 32 5.63 1.65 3.01
CA ALA A 32 6.07 1.13 1.73
C ALA A 32 4.98 1.43 0.70
N ARG A 33 5.25 2.38 -0.17
CA ARG A 33 4.37 2.71 -1.29
C ARG A 33 4.45 1.60 -2.30
N LEU A 34 3.30 1.09 -2.71
CA LEU A 34 3.21 0.11 -3.78
C LEU A 34 3.37 0.84 -5.12
N ASP A 35 4.12 0.24 -6.04
CA ASP A 35 4.26 0.78 -7.39
C ASP A 35 3.04 0.37 -8.22
N THR A 36 2.16 1.32 -8.48
CA THR A 36 0.95 1.15 -9.30
C THR A 36 1.17 1.51 -10.77
N THR A 37 2.40 1.79 -11.19
CA THR A 37 2.76 2.11 -12.59
C THR A 37 3.16 0.88 -13.39
N GLU A 38 3.39 -0.26 -12.73
CA GLU A 38 3.70 -1.53 -13.37
C GLU A 38 2.52 -2.02 -14.24
N PRO A 39 2.79 -2.74 -15.33
CA PRO A 39 1.73 -3.36 -16.13
C PRO A 39 0.88 -4.32 -15.29
N ILE A 40 -0.42 -4.34 -15.56
CA ILE A 40 -1.34 -5.31 -14.97
C ILE A 40 -1.40 -6.53 -15.89
N GLU A 41 -1.04 -7.70 -15.35
CA GLU A 41 -1.19 -8.99 -16.01
C GLU A 41 -2.40 -9.73 -15.42
N ILE A 42 -3.28 -10.28 -16.26
CA ILE A 42 -4.46 -11.03 -15.83
C ILE A 42 -4.47 -12.40 -16.50
N VAL A 43 -4.61 -13.44 -15.70
CA VAL A 43 -4.77 -14.84 -16.11
C VAL A 43 -6.13 -15.34 -15.67
N ALA A 44 -6.86 -16.05 -16.52
CA ALA A 44 -8.18 -16.60 -16.25
C ALA A 44 -8.48 -17.81 -17.16
N ASP A 45 -9.53 -18.56 -16.85
CA ASP A 45 -9.97 -19.69 -17.68
C ASP A 45 -10.64 -19.21 -18.98
N ALA A 46 -11.31 -18.04 -18.96
CA ALA A 46 -11.99 -17.45 -20.12
C ALA A 46 -11.88 -15.93 -20.13
N LEU A 47 -11.85 -15.35 -21.34
CA LEU A 47 -11.84 -13.91 -21.59
C LEU A 47 -12.89 -13.58 -22.65
N GLU A 48 -13.75 -12.59 -22.36
CA GLU A 48 -14.67 -11.93 -23.29
C GLU A 48 -14.31 -10.45 -23.38
N VAL A 49 -14.19 -9.91 -24.61
CA VAL A 49 -13.90 -8.49 -24.84
C VAL A 49 -15.11 -7.84 -25.52
N ASN A 50 -15.66 -6.78 -24.89
CA ASN A 50 -16.72 -5.97 -25.44
C ASN A 50 -16.19 -4.58 -25.80
N GLN A 51 -15.97 -4.34 -27.08
CA GLN A 51 -15.41 -3.08 -27.58
C GLN A 51 -16.40 -1.92 -27.51
N GLU A 52 -17.71 -2.18 -27.65
CA GLU A 52 -18.74 -1.15 -27.57
C GLU A 52 -18.88 -0.60 -26.14
N GLN A 53 -18.82 -1.50 -25.17
CA GLN A 53 -18.90 -1.15 -23.74
C GLN A 53 -17.51 -0.81 -23.15
N LYS A 54 -16.44 -0.98 -23.92
CA LYS A 54 -15.04 -0.76 -23.49
C LYS A 54 -14.70 -1.53 -22.22
N LEU A 55 -14.97 -2.83 -22.22
CA LEU A 55 -14.66 -3.70 -21.11
C LEU A 55 -14.14 -5.05 -21.57
N ALA A 56 -13.37 -5.70 -20.68
CA ALA A 56 -12.95 -7.09 -20.79
C ALA A 56 -13.42 -7.84 -19.54
N ILE A 57 -13.99 -9.01 -19.74
CA ILE A 57 -14.51 -9.87 -18.68
C ILE A 57 -13.66 -11.13 -18.62
N PHE A 58 -13.02 -11.34 -17.50
CA PHE A 58 -12.26 -12.54 -17.16
C PHE A 58 -13.09 -13.40 -16.22
N THR A 59 -13.16 -14.71 -16.47
CA THR A 59 -13.99 -15.62 -15.69
C THR A 59 -13.24 -16.93 -15.42
N GLY A 60 -13.35 -17.41 -14.19
CA GLY A 60 -12.79 -18.66 -13.71
C GLY A 60 -11.32 -18.51 -13.27
N ASN A 61 -11.04 -18.80 -12.00
CA ASN A 61 -9.69 -18.79 -11.41
C ASN A 61 -8.88 -17.55 -11.78
N VAL A 62 -9.50 -16.36 -11.72
CA VAL A 62 -8.87 -15.12 -12.16
C VAL A 62 -7.77 -14.73 -11.20
N ALA A 63 -6.57 -14.46 -11.74
CA ALA A 63 -5.44 -13.90 -11.02
C ALA A 63 -4.93 -12.67 -11.78
N ALA A 64 -4.97 -11.50 -11.13
CA ALA A 64 -4.42 -10.25 -11.62
C ALA A 64 -3.20 -9.86 -10.79
N THR A 65 -2.10 -9.50 -11.44
CA THR A 65 -0.86 -9.08 -10.80
C THR A 65 -0.40 -7.73 -11.30
N GLN A 66 0.09 -6.88 -10.40
CA GLN A 66 0.72 -5.60 -10.72
C GLN A 66 1.87 -5.36 -9.74
N GLY A 67 3.11 -5.60 -10.18
CA GLY A 67 4.27 -5.53 -9.31
C GLY A 67 4.13 -6.47 -8.11
N GLN A 68 3.96 -5.91 -6.92
CA GLN A 68 3.82 -6.66 -5.66
C GLN A 68 2.33 -6.86 -5.24
N ILE A 69 1.41 -6.46 -6.09
CA ILE A 69 -0.03 -6.59 -5.85
C ILE A 69 -0.51 -7.86 -6.53
N LEU A 70 -1.27 -8.68 -5.81
CA LEU A 70 -1.98 -9.84 -6.32
C LEU A 70 -3.46 -9.71 -5.97
N LEU A 71 -4.33 -9.91 -6.95
CA LEU A 71 -5.77 -10.00 -6.79
C LEU A 71 -6.25 -11.33 -7.38
N ASN A 72 -6.94 -12.14 -6.61
CA ASN A 72 -7.67 -13.32 -7.08
C ASN A 72 -9.17 -13.13 -6.93
N ALA A 73 -9.94 -13.68 -7.86
CA ALA A 73 -11.41 -13.65 -7.82
C ALA A 73 -11.99 -14.75 -8.73
N ASP A 74 -13.30 -15.00 -8.63
CA ASP A 74 -13.99 -15.89 -9.56
C ASP A 74 -14.26 -15.21 -10.90
N ARG A 75 -14.47 -13.89 -10.86
CA ARG A 75 -14.74 -13.05 -12.03
C ARG A 75 -14.11 -11.68 -11.86
N VAL A 76 -13.55 -11.14 -12.95
CA VAL A 76 -13.00 -9.79 -13.00
C VAL A 76 -13.49 -9.07 -14.25
N VAL A 77 -13.95 -7.83 -14.09
CA VAL A 77 -14.33 -6.92 -15.18
C VAL A 77 -13.35 -5.76 -15.20
N VAL A 78 -12.66 -5.60 -16.32
CA VAL A 78 -11.74 -4.49 -16.56
C VAL A 78 -12.44 -3.44 -17.40
N HIS A 79 -12.52 -2.22 -16.90
CA HIS A 79 -13.07 -1.07 -17.62
C HIS A 79 -11.95 -0.19 -18.15
N TYR A 80 -12.07 0.18 -19.41
CA TYR A 80 -11.11 1.05 -20.08
C TYR A 80 -11.60 2.49 -20.12
N ALA A 81 -10.68 3.44 -19.92
CA ALA A 81 -10.99 4.87 -19.98
C ALA A 81 -11.53 5.29 -21.35
N ALA A 82 -12.49 6.19 -21.36
CA ALA A 82 -12.96 6.82 -22.58
C ALA A 82 -11.94 7.87 -23.04
N GLY A 83 -11.28 7.66 -24.21
CA GLY A 83 -10.51 8.75 -24.83
C GLY A 83 -9.04 8.49 -25.12
N GLY A 84 -8.57 7.26 -25.10
CA GLY A 84 -7.26 6.92 -25.65
C GLY A 84 -7.26 7.01 -27.18
N GLY A 85 -6.63 8.03 -27.78
CA GLY A 85 -6.32 8.03 -29.20
C GLY A 85 -5.31 6.92 -29.52
N ASP A 86 -5.45 6.30 -30.69
CA ASP A 86 -4.55 5.34 -31.35
C ASP A 86 -3.69 4.48 -30.40
N GLY A 87 -4.28 3.41 -29.82
CA GLY A 87 -3.50 2.42 -29.10
C GLY A 87 -4.19 1.89 -27.84
N ILE A 88 -3.44 1.50 -26.89
CA ILE A 88 -3.83 0.83 -25.67
C ILE A 88 -4.69 1.77 -24.82
N GLN A 89 -5.97 1.44 -24.64
CA GLN A 89 -6.85 2.19 -23.74
C GLN A 89 -6.34 1.96 -22.30
N ALA A 90 -6.17 3.04 -21.55
CA ALA A 90 -5.77 2.93 -20.14
C ALA A 90 -6.88 2.23 -19.34
N ILE A 91 -6.52 1.35 -18.43
CA ILE A 91 -7.47 0.75 -17.49
C ILE A 91 -7.90 1.84 -16.50
N SER A 92 -9.20 2.01 -16.31
CA SER A 92 -9.77 2.96 -15.34
C SER A 92 -10.11 2.27 -14.03
N THR A 93 -10.91 1.19 -14.09
CA THR A 93 -11.32 0.42 -12.91
C THR A 93 -11.29 -1.08 -13.18
N ILE A 94 -11.13 -1.85 -12.12
CA ILE A 94 -11.21 -3.30 -12.12
C ILE A 94 -12.21 -3.70 -11.04
N ASP A 95 -13.31 -4.35 -11.45
CA ASP A 95 -14.29 -4.94 -10.55
C ASP A 95 -14.00 -6.43 -10.38
N ALA A 96 -13.97 -6.91 -9.16
CA ALA A 96 -13.75 -8.30 -8.79
C ALA A 96 -14.95 -8.86 -8.02
N GLU A 97 -15.39 -10.05 -8.38
CA GLU A 97 -16.56 -10.71 -7.79
C GLU A 97 -16.25 -12.16 -7.44
N GLY A 98 -16.71 -12.58 -6.28
CA GLY A 98 -16.60 -13.95 -5.76
C GLY A 98 -15.20 -14.28 -5.25
N ASN A 99 -15.12 -14.73 -3.99
CA ASN A 99 -13.89 -15.17 -3.33
C ASN A 99 -12.71 -14.21 -3.52
N VAL A 100 -12.98 -12.91 -3.39
CA VAL A 100 -11.97 -11.88 -3.64
C VAL A 100 -10.87 -11.96 -2.59
N PHE A 101 -9.64 -12.15 -3.05
CA PHE A 101 -8.44 -12.16 -2.23
C PHE A 101 -7.43 -11.17 -2.80
N PHE A 102 -7.02 -10.23 -1.97
CA PHE A 102 -6.01 -9.23 -2.28
C PHE A 102 -4.77 -9.45 -1.40
N SER A 103 -3.59 -9.33 -1.96
CA SER A 103 -2.33 -9.50 -1.25
C SER A 103 -1.26 -8.52 -1.73
N THR A 104 -0.47 -8.04 -0.78
CA THR A 104 0.78 -7.33 -1.00
C THR A 104 1.87 -7.94 -0.14
N ASN A 105 3.10 -7.41 -0.18
CA ASN A 105 4.17 -7.85 0.72
C ASN A 105 3.90 -7.54 2.21
N PHE A 106 2.91 -6.70 2.52
CA PHE A 106 2.69 -6.18 3.88
C PHE A 106 1.40 -6.68 4.49
N GLU A 107 0.40 -6.98 3.65
CA GLU A 107 -0.94 -7.31 4.12
C GLU A 107 -1.70 -8.18 3.12
N THR A 108 -2.69 -8.89 3.64
CA THR A 108 -3.68 -9.61 2.85
C THR A 108 -5.08 -9.16 3.25
N ALA A 109 -5.99 -9.11 2.28
CA ALA A 109 -7.38 -8.81 2.51
C ALA A 109 -8.29 -9.77 1.74
N GLN A 110 -9.45 -10.08 2.29
CA GLN A 110 -10.47 -10.92 1.68
C GLN A 110 -11.81 -10.19 1.71
N GLY A 111 -12.71 -10.54 0.80
CA GLY A 111 -14.06 -10.02 0.73
C GLY A 111 -14.88 -10.76 -0.34
N ASP A 112 -16.16 -10.43 -0.46
CA ASP A 112 -17.05 -11.03 -1.46
C ASP A 112 -16.95 -10.32 -2.80
N ALA A 113 -16.68 -8.99 -2.78
CA ALA A 113 -16.49 -8.17 -3.96
C ALA A 113 -15.40 -7.12 -3.74
N GLY A 114 -14.77 -6.68 -4.82
CA GLY A 114 -13.71 -5.69 -4.81
C GLY A 114 -13.82 -4.72 -5.99
N LEU A 115 -13.39 -3.50 -5.77
CA LEU A 115 -13.21 -2.48 -6.80
C LEU A 115 -11.80 -1.90 -6.67
N TYR A 116 -11.02 -1.92 -7.73
CA TYR A 116 -9.76 -1.21 -7.83
C TYR A 116 -9.89 -0.03 -8.77
N ASP A 117 -9.81 1.18 -8.24
CA ASP A 117 -9.67 2.42 -8.98
C ASP A 117 -8.18 2.62 -9.29
N VAL A 118 -7.80 2.35 -10.52
CA VAL A 118 -6.39 2.32 -10.94
C VAL A 118 -5.80 3.73 -10.95
N GLU A 119 -6.59 4.72 -11.37
CA GLU A 119 -6.15 6.12 -11.48
C GLU A 119 -5.85 6.71 -10.09
N ASN A 120 -6.70 6.43 -9.11
CA ASN A 120 -6.56 6.96 -7.76
C ASN A 120 -5.77 6.03 -6.82
N GLY A 121 -5.38 4.84 -7.28
CA GLY A 121 -4.67 3.84 -6.46
C GLY A 121 -5.48 3.40 -5.25
N MET A 122 -6.81 3.29 -5.39
CA MET A 122 -7.71 2.93 -4.29
C MET A 122 -8.35 1.56 -4.51
N ILE A 123 -8.27 0.71 -3.49
CA ILE A 123 -8.96 -0.58 -3.47
C ILE A 123 -10.07 -0.53 -2.43
N MET A 124 -11.25 -1.00 -2.80
CA MET A 124 -12.37 -1.19 -1.90
C MET A 124 -12.81 -2.65 -1.94
N LEU A 125 -12.87 -3.29 -0.78
CA LEU A 125 -13.47 -4.61 -0.61
C LEU A 125 -14.76 -4.51 0.19
N THR A 126 -15.72 -5.34 -0.13
CA THR A 126 -17.02 -5.41 0.55
C THR A 126 -17.45 -6.84 0.79
N GLY A 127 -18.41 -7.03 1.71
CA GLY A 127 -18.91 -8.33 2.15
C GLY A 127 -18.32 -8.74 3.49
N ASP A 128 -17.94 -10.02 3.66
CA ASP A 128 -17.24 -10.49 4.87
C ASP A 128 -15.75 -10.17 4.77
N VAL A 129 -15.40 -8.94 5.17
CA VAL A 129 -14.05 -8.43 5.00
C VAL A 129 -13.13 -8.86 6.14
N VAL A 130 -11.98 -9.42 5.78
CA VAL A 130 -10.89 -9.74 6.71
C VAL A 130 -9.60 -9.11 6.19
N LEU A 131 -9.00 -8.21 6.97
CA LEU A 131 -7.69 -7.63 6.71
C LEU A 131 -6.67 -8.21 7.70
N THR A 132 -5.57 -8.74 7.20
CA THR A 132 -4.45 -9.25 8.01
C THR A 132 -3.19 -8.48 7.69
N ARG A 133 -2.54 -7.92 8.70
CA ARG A 133 -1.25 -7.24 8.60
C ARG A 133 -0.31 -7.75 9.70
N GLY A 134 0.67 -8.57 9.32
CA GLY A 134 1.49 -9.32 10.27
C GLY A 134 0.61 -10.18 11.17
N ASP A 135 0.72 -10.02 12.48
CA ASP A 135 -0.09 -10.76 13.47
C ASP A 135 -1.44 -10.10 13.82
N ASN A 136 -1.75 -8.97 13.16
CA ASN A 136 -2.97 -8.22 13.43
C ASN A 136 -4.06 -8.59 12.42
N VAL A 137 -5.27 -8.81 12.93
CA VAL A 137 -6.45 -9.17 12.11
C VAL A 137 -7.58 -8.19 12.40
N LEU A 138 -8.13 -7.59 11.34
CA LEU A 138 -9.31 -6.73 11.39
C LEU A 138 -10.44 -7.39 10.60
N ARG A 139 -11.67 -7.32 11.11
CA ARG A 139 -12.88 -7.81 10.46
C ARG A 139 -13.92 -6.71 10.39
N GLY A 140 -14.61 -6.63 9.26
CA GLY A 140 -15.66 -5.66 9.01
C GLY A 140 -16.47 -6.03 7.77
N THR A 141 -17.24 -5.10 7.23
CA THR A 141 -18.05 -5.29 6.04
C THR A 141 -17.57 -4.48 4.84
N ARG A 142 -16.65 -3.55 5.10
CA ARG A 142 -16.05 -2.74 4.04
C ARG A 142 -14.61 -2.39 4.43
N LEU A 143 -13.71 -2.51 3.48
CA LEU A 143 -12.31 -2.06 3.56
C LEU A 143 -12.04 -1.09 2.43
N VAL A 144 -11.36 0.00 2.74
CA VAL A 144 -10.79 0.92 1.74
C VAL A 144 -9.29 0.99 1.99
N LEU A 145 -8.50 0.68 0.96
CA LEU A 145 -7.04 0.77 0.94
C LEU A 145 -6.65 1.89 -0.02
N ASN A 146 -5.77 2.77 0.41
CA ASN A 146 -5.09 3.70 -0.46
C ASN A 146 -3.65 3.22 -0.65
N LEU A 147 -3.31 2.80 -1.87
CA LEU A 147 -2.00 2.23 -2.21
C LEU A 147 -0.91 3.30 -2.29
N LEU A 148 -1.29 4.57 -2.51
CA LEU A 148 -0.36 5.68 -2.68
C LEU A 148 0.18 6.20 -1.35
N ASP A 149 -0.65 6.21 -0.31
CA ASP A 149 -0.27 6.68 1.03
C ASP A 149 -0.19 5.56 2.09
N GLY A 150 -0.58 4.33 1.71
CA GLY A 150 -0.54 3.15 2.59
C GLY A 150 -1.58 3.16 3.70
N THR A 151 -2.62 4.01 3.60
CA THR A 151 -3.69 4.04 4.59
C THR A 151 -4.74 2.96 4.32
N SER A 152 -5.29 2.40 5.39
CA SER A 152 -6.38 1.43 5.34
C SER A 152 -7.46 1.78 6.35
N ARG A 153 -8.72 1.67 5.92
CA ARG A 153 -9.90 1.90 6.74
C ARG A 153 -10.85 0.71 6.64
N VAL A 154 -11.26 0.19 7.78
CA VAL A 154 -12.25 -0.87 7.88
C VAL A 154 -13.50 -0.30 8.52
N ASP A 155 -14.66 -0.52 7.91
CA ASP A 155 -15.97 -0.14 8.42
C ASP A 155 -16.79 -1.39 8.78
N GLY A 156 -17.57 -1.31 9.86
CA GLY A 156 -18.35 -2.43 10.39
C GLY A 156 -19.74 -2.60 9.79
N GLY A 157 -20.17 -1.73 8.87
CA GLY A 157 -21.50 -1.78 8.24
C GLY A 157 -22.67 -1.59 9.21
N ALA A 158 -23.88 -1.55 8.64
CA ALA A 158 -25.14 -1.46 9.40
C ALA A 158 -25.78 -2.86 9.51
N ALA A 159 -25.10 -3.81 10.16
CA ALA A 159 -25.66 -5.14 10.38
C ALA A 159 -26.63 -5.15 11.56
N GLU A 160 -27.63 -6.06 11.53
CA GLU A 160 -28.58 -6.28 12.63
C GLU A 160 -27.91 -6.66 13.96
N ASP A 161 -26.64 -7.12 13.91
CA ASP A 161 -25.77 -7.43 15.06
C ASP A 161 -24.90 -6.25 15.52
N GLY A 162 -25.24 -5.01 15.15
CA GLY A 162 -24.57 -3.79 15.64
C GLY A 162 -23.30 -3.39 14.89
N GLY A 163 -23.03 -3.96 13.70
CA GLY A 163 -22.11 -3.45 12.68
C GLY A 163 -20.74 -2.95 13.17
N ARG A 164 -20.07 -3.68 14.06
CA ARG A 164 -18.81 -3.27 14.67
C ARG A 164 -17.61 -3.88 13.96
N VAL A 165 -16.56 -3.07 13.77
CA VAL A 165 -15.24 -3.59 13.43
C VAL A 165 -14.69 -4.39 14.61
N ARG A 166 -14.18 -5.58 14.34
CA ARG A 166 -13.43 -6.38 15.31
C ARG A 166 -11.94 -6.36 14.95
N GLY A 167 -11.10 -5.99 15.91
CA GLY A 167 -9.65 -6.04 15.77
C GLY A 167 -9.03 -7.00 16.79
N VAL A 168 -8.09 -7.84 16.35
CA VAL A 168 -7.21 -8.63 17.19
C VAL A 168 -5.79 -8.17 16.94
N PHE A 169 -5.12 -7.71 17.99
CA PHE A 169 -3.77 -7.18 17.92
C PHE A 169 -2.85 -8.04 18.78
N ALA A 170 -1.82 -8.61 18.17
CA ALA A 170 -0.80 -9.35 18.90
C ALA A 170 0.18 -8.35 19.54
N PRO A 171 0.44 -8.41 20.88
CA PRO A 171 1.47 -7.61 21.48
C PRO A 171 2.84 -8.07 20.97
N ASN A 172 3.66 -7.13 20.47
CA ASN A 172 5.05 -7.41 20.12
C ASN A 172 5.85 -7.78 21.38
N ASN A 173 5.87 -9.06 21.74
CA ASN A 173 6.79 -9.58 22.73
C ASN A 173 8.20 -9.63 22.10
N ARG A 174 8.90 -8.49 22.05
CA ARG A 174 10.36 -8.52 21.93
C ARG A 174 10.87 -9.07 23.26
N ALA A 175 11.08 -10.38 23.33
CA ALA A 175 11.89 -10.97 24.38
C ALA A 175 13.28 -10.35 24.27
N ASN A 176 13.69 -9.68 25.33
CA ASN A 176 15.02 -9.15 25.57
C ASN A 176 16.03 -10.31 25.68
#